data_edb9388b218497f16f7dffa454a8d38b
#
_entry.id   edb9388b218497f16f7dffa454a8d38b
#
_cell.length_a   1.000
_cell.length_b   1.000
_cell.length_c   1.000
_cell.angle_alpha   90.00
_cell.angle_beta   90.00
_cell.angle_gamma   90.00
#
_symmetry.space_group_name_H-M   'P 1'
#
loop_
_entity.id
_entity.type
_entity.pdbx_description
1 polymer ?
#
loop_
_entity_poly.entity_id
_entity_poly.type
_entity_poly.pdbx_seq_one_letter_code
_entity_poly.pdbx_strand_id
1 'polypeptide(L)' 'MSTQPNNPLHGKTLQSILEFLLDYYDGWEQLGNNINIKCFNENPSMNSSLKFLRKTEWARKKVENLYLQIISE' A
#
# COMPACT_ATOMS: atom_id res chain seq x y z
N MET A 1 9.16 16.65 -14.38
CA MET A 1 8.80 15.97 -14.17
C MET A 1 9.31 14.98 -14.02
N SER A 2 9.58 14.60 -13.73
CA SER A 2 10.03 13.73 -13.60
C SER A 2 9.78 12.81 -13.94
N THR A 3 9.37 12.72 -14.33
CA THR A 3 8.95 11.84 -14.52
C THR A 3 9.64 10.82 -14.86
N GLN A 4 9.58 9.88 -14.47
CA GLN A 4 10.20 8.71 -14.73
C GLN A 4 9.26 7.86 -15.44
N PRO A 5 9.28 7.83 -16.74
CA PRO A 5 8.29 7.09 -17.53
C PRO A 5 8.24 5.61 -17.18
N ASN A 6 9.34 5.07 -16.68
CA ASN A 6 9.40 3.65 -16.36
C ASN A 6 9.09 3.33 -14.91
N ASN A 7 8.75 4.35 -14.13
CA ASN A 7 8.44 4.13 -12.73
C ASN A 7 7.05 3.51 -12.61
N PRO A 8 6.93 2.27 -12.10
CA PRO A 8 5.61 1.63 -12.01
C PRO A 8 4.64 2.36 -11.09
N LEU A 9 5.16 3.24 -10.24
CA LEU A 9 4.32 4.04 -9.35
C LEU A 9 3.87 5.34 -9.97
N HIS A 10 4.35 5.65 -11.17
CA HIS A 10 4.00 6.89 -11.83
C HIS A 10 2.49 6.94 -12.07
N GLY A 11 1.85 8.01 -11.62
CA GLY A 11 0.42 8.16 -11.79
C GLY A 11 -0.44 7.37 -10.82
N LYS A 12 0.18 6.63 -9.91
CA LYS A 12 -0.56 5.88 -8.91
C LYS A 12 -0.64 6.66 -7.61
N THR A 13 -1.82 6.67 -7.01
CA THR A 13 -1.96 7.26 -5.68
C THR A 13 -1.77 6.18 -4.63
N LEU A 14 -1.48 6.61 -3.42
CA LEU A 14 -1.37 5.66 -2.32
C LEU A 14 -2.69 4.91 -2.12
N GLN A 15 -3.81 5.61 -2.30
CA GLN A 15 -5.11 4.98 -2.18
C GLN A 15 -5.30 3.89 -3.22
N SER A 16 -4.93 4.14 -4.47
CA SER A 16 -5.11 3.14 -5.52
C SER A 16 -4.22 1.94 -5.30
N ILE A 17 -3.02 2.15 -4.78
CA ILE A 17 -2.11 1.06 -4.45
C ILE A 17 -2.72 0.21 -3.33
N LEU A 18 -3.26 0.86 -2.31
CA LEU A 18 -3.85 0.14 -1.21
C LEU A 18 -5.10 -0.62 -1.63
N GLU A 19 -5.91 -0.02 -2.50
CA GLU A 19 -7.08 -0.71 -3.03
C GLU A 19 -6.69 -1.95 -3.81
N PHE A 20 -5.63 -1.84 -4.60
CA PHE A 20 -5.12 -2.98 -5.34
C PHE A 20 -4.69 -4.10 -4.40
N LEU A 21 -3.97 -3.75 -3.34
CA LEU A 21 -3.50 -4.75 -2.39
C LEU A 21 -4.64 -5.41 -1.63
N LEU A 22 -5.65 -4.64 -1.27
CA LEU A 22 -6.81 -5.20 -0.59
C LEU A 22 -7.54 -6.18 -1.49
N ASP A 23 -7.64 -5.87 -2.76
CA ASP A 23 -8.27 -6.77 -3.72
C ASP A 23 -7.42 -8.02 -3.93
N TYR A 24 -6.11 -7.83 -4.04
CA TYR A 24 -5.19 -8.93 -4.27
C TYR A 24 -5.20 -9.93 -3.10
N TYR A 25 -5.21 -9.42 -1.88
CA TYR A 25 -5.17 -10.27 -0.68
C TYR A 25 -6.54 -10.59 -0.10
N ASP A 26 -7.59 -10.07 -0.73
CA ASP A 26 -8.96 -10.35 -0.32
C ASP A 26 -9.27 -9.82 1.08
N GLY A 27 -8.76 -8.64 1.38
CA GLY A 27 -9.14 -7.94 2.60
C GLY A 27 -8.00 -7.54 3.49
N TRP A 28 -8.38 -6.85 4.56
CA TRP A 28 -7.41 -6.30 5.51
C TRP A 28 -6.63 -7.36 6.27
N GLU A 29 -7.29 -8.46 6.60
CA GLU A 29 -6.65 -9.48 7.41
C GLU A 29 -5.44 -10.07 6.70
N GLN A 30 -5.63 -10.44 5.44
CA GLN A 30 -4.53 -11.03 4.67
C GLN A 30 -3.44 -9.99 4.40
N LEU A 31 -3.84 -8.77 4.10
CA LEU A 31 -2.88 -7.70 3.90
C LEU A 31 -2.08 -7.46 5.18
N GLY A 32 -2.74 -7.46 6.32
CA GLY A 32 -2.08 -7.28 7.61
C GLY A 32 -1.10 -8.39 7.94
N ASN A 33 -1.36 -9.60 7.43
CA ASN A 33 -0.43 -10.71 7.62
C ASN A 33 0.85 -10.50 6.82
N ASN A 34 0.76 -9.76 5.73
CA ASN A 34 1.92 -9.49 4.87
C ASN A 34 2.65 -8.23 5.28
N ILE A 35 1.93 -7.25 5.79
CA ILE A 35 2.52 -6.03 6.32
C ILE A 35 1.94 -5.84 7.71
N ASN A 36 2.70 -6.25 8.71
CA ASN A 36 2.22 -6.25 10.08
C ASN A 36 2.32 -4.88 10.70
N ILE A 37 1.33 -4.04 10.43
CA ILE A 37 1.23 -2.73 11.05
C ILE A 37 -0.16 -2.58 11.66
N LYS A 38 -0.21 -1.76 12.68
CA LYS A 38 -1.40 -1.65 13.51
C LYS A 38 -2.63 -1.21 12.73
N CYS A 39 -2.46 -0.26 11.82
CA CYS A 39 -3.60 0.28 11.09
C CYS A 39 -4.24 -0.75 10.16
N PHE A 40 -3.56 -1.86 9.88
CA PHE A 40 -4.14 -2.94 9.09
C PHE A 40 -4.72 -4.04 9.97
N ASN A 41 -4.34 -4.08 11.23
CA ASN A 41 -4.71 -5.18 12.12
C ASN A 41 -5.73 -4.80 13.17
N GLU A 42 -5.94 -3.51 13.42
CA GLU A 42 -6.88 -3.06 14.44
C GLU A 42 -7.87 -2.08 13.81
N ASN A 43 -9.13 -2.51 13.72
CA ASN A 43 -10.20 -1.69 13.16
C ASN A 43 -9.78 -1.03 11.84
N PRO A 44 -9.32 -1.82 10.88
CA PRO A 44 -8.76 -1.23 9.67
C PRO A 44 -9.83 -0.51 8.85
N SER A 45 -9.41 0.62 8.26
CA SER A 45 -10.24 1.34 7.32
C SER A 45 -9.31 2.06 6.35
N MET A 46 -9.86 2.40 5.19
CA MET A 46 -9.10 3.10 4.18
C MET A 46 -8.61 4.45 4.71
N ASN A 47 -9.50 5.21 5.37
CA ASN A 47 -9.13 6.53 5.85
C ASN A 47 -8.03 6.49 6.91
N SER A 48 -8.15 5.61 7.89
CA SER A 48 -7.15 5.57 8.95
C SER A 48 -5.83 5.04 8.42
N SER A 49 -5.87 4.08 7.51
CA SER A 49 -4.66 3.53 6.93
C SER A 49 -3.93 4.57 6.09
N LEU A 50 -4.65 5.30 5.25
CA LEU A 50 -4.03 6.33 4.43
C LEU A 50 -3.43 7.42 5.30
N LYS A 51 -4.12 7.80 6.36
CA LYS A 51 -3.64 8.83 7.25
C LYS A 51 -2.31 8.42 7.90
N PHE A 52 -2.26 7.18 8.37
CA PHE A 52 -1.04 6.66 8.98
C PHE A 52 0.09 6.57 7.96
N LEU A 53 -0.20 6.03 6.78
CA LEU A 53 0.83 5.83 5.77
C LEU A 53 1.39 7.13 5.23
N ARG A 54 0.56 8.17 5.15
CA ARG A 54 1.03 9.44 4.63
C ARG A 54 2.05 10.10 5.54
N LYS A 55 1.98 9.83 6.83
CA LYS A 55 2.91 10.46 7.78
C LYS A 55 3.97 9.48 8.29
N THR A 56 3.97 8.24 7.82
CA THR A 56 4.92 7.23 8.30
C THR A 56 5.65 6.63 7.10
N GLU A 57 6.80 7.19 6.80
CA GLU A 57 7.51 6.83 5.57
C GLU A 57 7.87 5.35 5.50
N TRP A 58 8.36 4.77 6.59
CA TRP A 58 8.78 3.37 6.54
C TRP A 58 7.61 2.44 6.22
N ALA A 59 6.42 2.75 6.73
CA ALA A 59 5.24 1.94 6.47
C ALA A 59 4.78 2.12 5.03
N ARG A 60 4.81 3.35 4.54
CA ARG A 60 4.45 3.62 3.16
C ARG A 60 5.37 2.89 2.20
N LYS A 61 6.67 2.86 2.51
CA LYS A 61 7.62 2.16 1.65
C LYS A 61 7.37 0.66 1.65
N LYS A 62 6.96 0.09 2.76
CA LYS A 62 6.61 -1.33 2.80
C LYS A 62 5.43 -1.63 1.88
N VAL A 63 4.43 -0.76 1.90
CA VAL A 63 3.26 -0.93 1.03
C VAL A 63 3.67 -0.82 -0.44
N GLU A 64 4.47 0.20 -0.75
CA GLU A 64 4.91 0.40 -2.12
C GLU A 64 5.77 -0.76 -2.62
N ASN A 65 6.67 -1.24 -1.78
CA ASN A 65 7.54 -2.34 -2.17
C ASN A 65 6.74 -3.61 -2.42
N LEU A 66 5.76 -3.88 -1.57
CA LEU A 66 4.91 -5.05 -1.77
C LEU A 66 4.15 -4.95 -3.08
N TYR A 67 3.62 -3.77 -3.37
CA TYR A 67 2.91 -3.53 -4.62
C TYR A 67 3.82 -3.78 -5.81
N LEU A 68 5.04 -3.21 -5.77
CA LEU A 68 5.99 -3.38 -6.85
C LEU A 68 6.39 -4.84 -7.05
N GLN A 69 6.54 -5.55 -5.96
CA GLN A 69 6.89 -6.95 -6.01
C GLN A 69 5.79 -7.77 -6.72
N ILE A 70 4.55 -7.48 -6.40
CA ILE A 70 3.42 -8.20 -6.98
C ILE A 70 3.31 -7.93 -8.48
N ILE A 71 3.39 -6.67 -8.89
CA ILE A 71 3.22 -6.35 -10.31
C ILE A 71 4.43 -6.74 -11.15
N SER A 72 5.54 -7.06 -10.51
CA SER A 72 6.74 -7.49 -11.23
C SER A 72 6.80 -8.98 -11.47
N GLU A 73 5.90 -9.72 -10.88
CA GLU A 73 5.91 -11.18 -11.02
C GLU A 73 5.48 -11.65 -12.37
#